data_fc61164b01b5ea7d60ccbb4df2fb6aa7
#
_entry.id   fc61164b01b5ea7d60ccbb4df2fb6aa7
#
_cell.length_a   1.000
_cell.length_b   1.000
_cell.length_c   1.000
_cell.angle_alpha   90.00
_cell.angle_beta   90.00
_cell.angle_gamma   90.00
#
_symmetry.space_group_name_H-M   'P 1'
#
loop_
_entity.id
_entity.type
_entity.pdbx_description
1 polymer ?
#
loop_
_entity_poly.entity_id
_entity_poly.type
_entity_poly.pdbx_seq_one_letter_code
_entity_poly.pdbx_strand_id
1 'polypeptide(L)'
;MAVNNTTIMARAWLEGTNDFQQRIPRPTQSNMAQVAEELFSPLNGNCYNYFQDFLVNRIAYTIAHGRVFNNPLKVFKQNKIDYGSSIQNVAYKWLKAHAYEDDIETLLKMNRPEGVAWYVSQNRRDRYDVTITHDELRTAFLDEYGLNNLAAKIVQLPSNSDEYDEFNIMKNLLAVYETNYGFTKHKLTAAPTDEATGKEFLTAVMADSGMMQFPSTNYNAINVEPIPTFVNMDELILIVTPATNASIKVNTYAGLFNLSEAEVNARIVQVDYLPIPNAVAILTTREIFDVHDTLYEMKTFYNPQTLGTNYFLHHWGIYGLNPYVPAVLYTTNTATVDPTITENVTGLNITGAATAAAGDVVPLTFQLTGSVTPNDTPIELKPESVTANVTLTPGEDDTESALTSRTYLDSFGKLHIQRTGLKAGSKLTVNAVSTYVNPTAVQAQRFKATHTVTIQ
;
A
#
# COMPACT_ATOMS: atom_id res chain seq x y z
N MET A 1 27.36 -1.60 -20.30
CA MET A 1 28.29 -0.54 -20.76
C MET A 1 27.54 0.77 -20.76
N ALA A 2 28.07 1.82 -20.15
CA ALA A 2 27.50 3.16 -20.22
C ALA A 2 27.51 3.62 -21.70
N VAL A 3 26.41 4.20 -22.15
CA VAL A 3 26.27 4.68 -23.53
C VAL A 3 26.83 6.10 -23.59
N ASN A 4 27.73 6.33 -24.54
CA ASN A 4 28.38 7.62 -24.75
C ASN A 4 27.37 8.68 -25.24
N ASN A 5 27.52 9.93 -24.85
CA ASN A 5 26.70 11.07 -25.23
C ASN A 5 26.49 11.17 -26.75
N THR A 6 27.56 10.95 -27.52
CA THR A 6 27.49 10.96 -28.98
C THR A 6 26.51 9.94 -29.54
N THR A 7 26.46 8.75 -28.92
CA THR A 7 25.51 7.71 -29.34
C THR A 7 24.07 8.08 -29.00
N ILE A 8 23.85 8.68 -27.84
CA ILE A 8 22.51 9.15 -27.41
C ILE A 8 22.02 10.24 -28.37
N MET A 9 22.85 11.26 -28.59
CA MET A 9 22.51 12.37 -29.47
C MET A 9 22.34 11.94 -30.94
N ALA A 10 23.18 11.01 -31.43
CA ALA A 10 23.06 10.48 -32.79
C ALA A 10 21.73 9.74 -32.98
N ARG A 11 21.25 9.02 -31.99
CA ARG A 11 19.93 8.39 -32.03
C ARG A 11 18.80 9.42 -31.97
N ALA A 12 18.89 10.41 -31.08
CA ALA A 12 17.94 11.51 -31.03
C ALA A 12 17.84 12.24 -32.38
N TRP A 13 18.98 12.43 -33.04
CA TRP A 13 19.04 13.04 -34.35
C TRP A 13 18.43 12.19 -35.44
N LEU A 14 18.72 10.88 -35.46
CA LEU A 14 18.18 9.93 -36.47
C LEU A 14 16.66 9.75 -36.36
N GLU A 15 16.12 9.78 -35.15
CA GLU A 15 14.69 9.62 -34.89
C GLU A 15 13.96 10.96 -34.85
N GLY A 16 14.72 12.05 -34.92
CA GLY A 16 14.22 13.42 -34.86
C GLY A 16 13.36 13.80 -36.06
N THR A 17 12.52 14.81 -35.85
CA THR A 17 11.74 15.42 -36.91
C THR A 17 12.65 16.08 -37.93
N ASN A 18 12.16 16.32 -39.14
CA ASN A 18 12.92 17.06 -40.17
C ASN A 18 13.40 18.45 -39.67
N ASP A 19 12.60 19.14 -38.83
CA ASP A 19 12.97 20.41 -38.22
C ASP A 19 14.17 20.28 -37.27
N PHE A 20 14.18 19.19 -36.47
CA PHE A 20 15.28 18.84 -35.56
C PHE A 20 16.58 18.59 -36.34
N GLN A 21 16.51 17.79 -37.41
CA GLN A 21 17.67 17.44 -38.23
C GLN A 21 18.22 18.60 -39.03
N GLN A 22 17.41 19.57 -39.39
CA GLN A 22 17.85 20.75 -40.10
C GLN A 22 18.52 21.81 -39.19
N ARG A 23 18.06 21.91 -37.94
CA ARG A 23 18.54 22.94 -37.01
C ARG A 23 19.72 22.45 -36.17
N ILE A 24 19.72 21.15 -35.81
CA ILE A 24 20.76 20.59 -34.99
C ILE A 24 21.75 19.83 -35.89
N PRO A 25 23.06 20.16 -35.86
CA PRO A 25 24.06 19.48 -36.65
C PRO A 25 24.16 18.01 -36.29
N ARG A 26 24.46 17.16 -37.27
CA ARG A 26 24.64 15.74 -37.02
C ARG A 26 25.70 15.51 -35.96
N PRO A 27 25.34 14.82 -34.82
CA PRO A 27 26.27 14.63 -33.70
C PRO A 27 27.47 13.76 -34.06
N THR A 28 28.65 14.24 -33.69
CA THR A 28 29.94 13.51 -33.75
C THR A 28 30.70 13.78 -32.48
N GLN A 29 31.69 12.96 -32.15
CA GLN A 29 32.49 13.16 -30.96
C GLN A 29 33.21 14.50 -30.91
N SER A 30 33.57 15.05 -32.07
CA SER A 30 34.29 16.32 -32.18
C SER A 30 33.40 17.56 -32.11
N ASN A 31 32.10 17.48 -32.43
CA ASN A 31 31.20 18.64 -32.49
C ASN A 31 30.13 18.66 -31.38
N MET A 32 30.25 17.83 -30.34
CA MET A 32 29.24 17.76 -29.26
C MET A 32 29.00 19.08 -28.55
N ALA A 33 30.03 19.91 -28.39
CA ALA A 33 29.88 21.26 -27.81
C ALA A 33 29.02 22.16 -28.70
N GLN A 34 29.21 22.12 -30.02
CA GLN A 34 28.41 22.88 -30.99
C GLN A 34 26.97 22.38 -31.04
N VAL A 35 26.77 21.05 -30.99
CA VAL A 35 25.42 20.45 -30.92
C VAL A 35 24.70 20.90 -29.65
N ALA A 36 25.39 20.95 -28.51
CA ALA A 36 24.82 21.46 -27.27
C ALA A 36 24.46 22.95 -27.38
N GLU A 37 25.34 23.78 -27.93
CA GLU A 37 25.12 25.22 -28.11
C GLU A 37 23.89 25.49 -28.98
N GLU A 38 23.74 24.79 -30.09
CA GLU A 38 22.56 24.91 -30.96
C GLU A 38 21.28 24.40 -30.27
N LEU A 39 21.37 23.29 -29.54
CA LEU A 39 20.24 22.73 -28.82
C LEU A 39 19.71 23.70 -27.74
N PHE A 40 20.61 24.37 -27.02
CA PHE A 40 20.26 25.34 -25.98
C PHE A 40 19.96 26.77 -26.52
N SER A 41 20.06 26.98 -27.82
CA SER A 41 19.71 28.24 -28.42
C SER A 41 18.24 28.59 -28.21
N PRO A 42 17.89 29.81 -27.80
CA PRO A 42 16.50 30.25 -27.62
C PRO A 42 15.64 30.10 -28.89
N LEU A 43 16.27 30.07 -30.06
CA LEU A 43 15.61 29.89 -31.36
C LEU A 43 15.17 28.45 -31.60
N ASN A 44 15.72 27.49 -30.86
CA ASN A 44 15.52 26.06 -31.05
C ASN A 44 14.72 25.40 -29.90
N GLY A 45 13.83 26.14 -29.25
CA GLY A 45 13.04 25.65 -28.10
C GLY A 45 12.23 24.37 -28.38
N ASN A 46 11.73 24.22 -29.62
CA ASN A 46 11.03 22.98 -30.02
C ASN A 46 12.00 21.78 -30.10
N CYS A 47 13.23 22.00 -30.56
CA CYS A 47 14.26 20.97 -30.60
C CYS A 47 14.70 20.56 -29.20
N TYR A 48 14.79 21.53 -28.29
CA TYR A 48 15.08 21.27 -26.88
C TYR A 48 13.98 20.43 -26.22
N ASN A 49 12.71 20.77 -26.40
CA ASN A 49 11.59 20.00 -25.86
C ASN A 49 11.56 18.57 -26.45
N TYR A 50 11.75 18.44 -27.76
CA TYR A 50 11.86 17.14 -28.41
C TYR A 50 12.98 16.29 -27.80
N PHE A 51 14.15 16.88 -27.60
CA PHE A 51 15.28 16.17 -27.01
C PHE A 51 15.00 15.72 -25.57
N GLN A 52 14.32 16.53 -24.79
CA GLN A 52 13.91 16.14 -23.43
C GLN A 52 12.90 14.97 -23.45
N ASP A 53 11.90 15.03 -24.30
CA ASP A 53 10.95 13.93 -24.48
C ASP A 53 11.64 12.65 -24.97
N PHE A 54 12.60 12.80 -25.89
CA PHE A 54 13.43 11.69 -26.34
C PHE A 54 14.24 11.08 -25.20
N LEU A 55 14.88 11.89 -24.35
CA LEU A 55 15.60 11.41 -23.18
C LEU A 55 14.68 10.58 -22.28
N VAL A 56 13.50 11.07 -21.93
CA VAL A 56 12.55 10.36 -21.06
C VAL A 56 12.12 9.03 -21.68
N ASN A 57 11.71 9.02 -22.93
CA ASN A 57 11.16 7.85 -23.59
C ASN A 57 12.19 6.77 -23.91
N ARG A 58 13.46 7.15 -24.13
CA ARG A 58 14.52 6.21 -24.54
C ARG A 58 15.41 5.71 -23.40
N ILE A 59 15.52 6.48 -22.34
CA ILE A 59 16.35 6.12 -21.19
C ILE A 59 15.76 4.95 -20.42
N ALA A 60 14.46 4.80 -20.38
CA ALA A 60 13.81 3.62 -19.82
C ALA A 60 14.32 2.32 -20.45
N TYR A 61 14.83 2.37 -21.68
CA TYR A 61 15.38 1.19 -22.38
C TYR A 61 16.89 0.95 -22.11
N THR A 62 17.64 1.98 -21.73
CA THR A 62 19.10 1.90 -21.60
C THR A 62 19.57 1.66 -20.16
N ILE A 63 18.75 1.99 -19.16
CA ILE A 63 19.06 1.92 -17.73
C ILE A 63 18.87 0.52 -17.12
N ALA A 64 18.48 -0.47 -17.90
CA ALA A 64 18.34 -1.86 -17.44
C ALA A 64 19.61 -2.47 -16.77
N HIS A 65 20.71 -1.73 -16.67
CA HIS A 65 21.97 -2.15 -16.04
C HIS A 65 22.32 -1.44 -14.72
N GLY A 66 21.49 -0.49 -14.25
CA GLY A 66 21.63 0.09 -12.92
C GLY A 66 21.12 -0.88 -11.84
N ARG A 67 21.63 -0.74 -10.60
CA ARG A 67 21.05 -1.47 -9.46
C ARG A 67 19.69 -0.86 -9.15
N VAL A 68 18.65 -1.44 -9.71
CA VAL A 68 17.26 -1.12 -9.40
C VAL A 68 16.83 -2.01 -8.26
N PHE A 69 16.24 -1.43 -7.23
CA PHE A 69 15.58 -2.21 -6.18
C PHE A 69 14.41 -2.97 -6.83
N ASN A 70 14.36 -4.26 -6.61
CA ASN A 70 13.25 -5.09 -7.08
C ASN A 70 12.44 -5.52 -5.87
N ASN A 71 11.20 -5.08 -5.80
CA ASN A 71 10.28 -5.42 -4.72
C ASN A 71 10.01 -6.93 -4.73
N PRO A 72 10.45 -7.69 -3.69
CA PRO A 72 10.21 -9.13 -3.64
C PRO A 72 8.72 -9.50 -3.52
N LEU A 73 7.89 -8.59 -3.00
CA LEU A 73 6.44 -8.79 -2.91
C LEU A 73 5.71 -8.54 -4.24
N LYS A 74 6.41 -8.09 -5.28
CA LYS A 74 5.81 -7.88 -6.62
C LYS A 74 5.19 -9.14 -7.22
N VAL A 75 5.58 -10.32 -6.77
CA VAL A 75 4.93 -11.61 -7.12
C VAL A 75 3.44 -11.60 -6.81
N PHE A 76 3.02 -10.89 -5.77
CA PHE A 76 1.62 -10.77 -5.36
C PHE A 76 0.83 -9.71 -6.14
N LYS A 77 1.51 -8.85 -6.88
CA LYS A 77 0.87 -7.80 -7.68
C LYS A 77 0.08 -8.42 -8.84
N GLN A 78 -1.13 -7.94 -9.02
CA GLN A 78 -2.04 -8.42 -10.04
C GLN A 78 -1.99 -7.54 -11.31
N ASN A 79 -2.84 -7.84 -12.28
CA ASN A 79 -2.85 -7.12 -13.56
C ASN A 79 -3.31 -5.67 -13.39
N LYS A 80 -2.79 -4.79 -14.23
CA LYS A 80 -3.20 -3.39 -14.31
C LYS A 80 -4.67 -3.26 -14.67
N ILE A 81 -5.35 -2.30 -14.02
CA ILE A 81 -6.75 -1.95 -14.32
C ILE A 81 -6.75 -0.62 -15.06
N ASP A 82 -7.11 -0.63 -16.33
CA ASP A 82 -7.10 0.58 -17.16
C ASP A 82 -8.33 1.47 -16.92
N TYR A 83 -9.44 0.90 -16.46
CA TYR A 83 -10.69 1.62 -16.23
C TYR A 83 -11.31 1.23 -14.89
N GLY A 84 -11.77 2.23 -14.15
CA GLY A 84 -12.40 2.04 -12.85
C GLY A 84 -11.51 2.45 -11.68
N SER A 85 -12.14 2.85 -10.59
CA SER A 85 -11.48 3.29 -9.34
C SER A 85 -11.74 2.35 -8.17
N SER A 86 -12.46 1.26 -8.38
CA SER A 86 -12.80 0.29 -7.33
C SER A 86 -12.94 -1.11 -7.90
N ILE A 87 -12.58 -2.09 -7.08
CA ILE A 87 -12.75 -3.52 -7.33
C ILE A 87 -13.83 -4.01 -6.40
N GLN A 88 -14.74 -4.80 -6.94
CA GLN A 88 -15.70 -5.55 -6.16
C GLN A 88 -15.26 -7.01 -6.08
N ASN A 89 -15.02 -7.50 -4.87
CA ASN A 89 -14.79 -8.89 -4.59
C ASN A 89 -16.04 -9.53 -4.01
N VAL A 90 -16.33 -10.76 -4.37
CA VAL A 90 -17.50 -11.50 -3.90
C VAL A 90 -17.10 -12.91 -3.53
N ALA A 91 -17.43 -13.32 -2.30
CA ALA A 91 -17.30 -14.69 -1.85
C ALA A 91 -18.68 -15.29 -1.60
N TYR A 92 -18.94 -16.47 -2.14
CA TYR A 92 -20.24 -17.16 -1.99
C TYR A 92 -20.14 -18.32 -1.00
N LYS A 93 -21.17 -18.47 -0.17
CA LYS A 93 -21.32 -19.66 0.67
C LYS A 93 -21.68 -20.87 -0.19
N TRP A 94 -21.14 -22.01 0.19
CA TRP A 94 -21.46 -23.24 -0.49
C TRP A 94 -22.89 -23.66 -0.24
N LEU A 95 -23.57 -24.14 -1.29
CA LEU A 95 -24.92 -24.64 -1.19
C LEU A 95 -24.95 -25.97 -0.46
N LYS A 96 -25.95 -26.16 0.38
CA LYS A 96 -26.22 -27.46 1.02
C LYS A 96 -27.09 -28.31 0.12
N ALA A 97 -26.81 -29.59 0.04
CA ALA A 97 -27.70 -30.51 -0.63
C ALA A 97 -29.03 -30.66 0.16
N HIS A 98 -30.12 -30.69 -0.55
CA HIS A 98 -31.44 -31.01 -0.02
C HIS A 98 -31.79 -32.45 -0.41
N ALA A 99 -32.52 -33.16 0.44
CA ALA A 99 -33.08 -34.46 0.11
C ALA A 99 -34.04 -34.32 -1.09
N TYR A 100 -34.06 -35.31 -1.95
CA TYR A 100 -34.99 -35.30 -3.07
C TYR A 100 -36.41 -35.62 -2.49
N GLU A 101 -37.29 -34.63 -2.57
CA GLU A 101 -38.68 -34.71 -2.16
C GLU A 101 -39.57 -34.34 -3.32
N ASP A 102 -40.59 -35.15 -3.64
CA ASP A 102 -41.53 -34.91 -4.74
C ASP A 102 -42.67 -33.97 -4.36
N ASP A 103 -42.46 -33.09 -3.36
CA ASP A 103 -43.48 -32.16 -2.89
C ASP A 103 -43.39 -30.84 -3.70
N ILE A 104 -44.60 -30.32 -4.04
CA ILE A 104 -44.76 -29.07 -4.80
C ILE A 104 -44.19 -27.86 -4.03
N GLU A 105 -44.28 -27.85 -2.70
CA GLU A 105 -43.71 -26.77 -1.88
C GLU A 105 -42.21 -26.69 -1.98
N THR A 106 -41.54 -27.84 -2.04
CA THR A 106 -40.07 -27.92 -2.20
C THR A 106 -39.63 -27.52 -3.61
N LEU A 107 -40.42 -27.87 -4.62
CA LEU A 107 -40.15 -27.53 -6.00
C LEU A 107 -40.24 -26.01 -6.28
N LEU A 108 -41.13 -25.31 -5.59
CA LEU A 108 -41.36 -23.84 -5.76
C LEU A 108 -40.55 -23.00 -4.79
N LYS A 109 -39.77 -23.62 -3.89
CA LYS A 109 -38.96 -22.92 -2.92
C LYS A 109 -37.81 -22.13 -3.60
N MET A 110 -37.76 -20.83 -3.37
CA MET A 110 -36.69 -19.97 -3.86
C MET A 110 -35.45 -20.10 -2.99
N ASN A 111 -34.39 -20.75 -3.49
CA ASN A 111 -33.10 -20.84 -2.82
C ASN A 111 -32.16 -19.78 -3.41
N ARG A 112 -31.91 -18.68 -2.69
CA ARG A 112 -31.00 -17.64 -3.12
C ARG A 112 -29.59 -17.95 -2.62
N PRO A 113 -28.55 -17.82 -3.49
CA PRO A 113 -27.18 -17.95 -3.02
C PRO A 113 -26.86 -16.81 -2.06
N GLU A 114 -26.28 -17.16 -0.93
CA GLU A 114 -25.77 -16.20 0.04
C GLU A 114 -24.30 -15.91 -0.27
N GLY A 115 -23.90 -14.66 -0.19
CA GLY A 115 -22.53 -14.26 -0.42
C GLY A 115 -22.19 -12.95 0.30
N VAL A 116 -20.91 -12.74 0.48
CA VAL A 116 -20.35 -11.50 1.03
C VAL A 116 -19.62 -10.77 -0.07
N ALA A 117 -19.90 -9.49 -0.22
CA ALA A 117 -19.22 -8.62 -1.16
C ALA A 117 -18.46 -7.51 -0.41
N TRP A 118 -17.25 -7.23 -0.84
CA TRP A 118 -16.48 -6.09 -0.34
C TRP A 118 -15.86 -5.33 -1.50
N TYR A 119 -15.57 -4.06 -1.25
CA TYR A 119 -15.05 -3.15 -2.25
C TYR A 119 -13.69 -2.62 -1.81
N VAL A 120 -12.74 -2.62 -2.73
CA VAL A 120 -11.45 -1.98 -2.56
C VAL A 120 -11.38 -0.83 -3.56
N SER A 121 -11.25 0.39 -3.06
CA SER A 121 -11.14 1.60 -3.91
C SER A 121 -9.69 2.04 -4.06
N GLN A 122 -9.44 2.86 -5.08
CA GLN A 122 -8.14 3.46 -5.30
C GLN A 122 -7.72 4.30 -4.09
N ASN A 123 -6.64 3.86 -3.43
CA ASN A 123 -6.15 4.45 -2.18
C ASN A 123 -4.69 4.93 -2.26
N ARG A 124 -3.99 4.67 -3.37
CA ARG A 124 -2.66 5.20 -3.64
C ARG A 124 -2.69 6.15 -4.83
N ARG A 125 -2.15 7.37 -4.64
CA ARG A 125 -1.97 8.39 -5.68
C ARG A 125 -0.68 9.15 -5.40
N ASP A 126 0.44 8.53 -5.72
CA ASP A 126 1.75 9.07 -5.45
C ASP A 126 2.35 9.74 -6.68
N ARG A 127 3.23 10.68 -6.43
CA ARG A 127 4.00 11.39 -7.43
C ARG A 127 5.43 11.58 -6.92
N TYR A 128 6.39 11.20 -7.74
CA TYR A 128 7.81 11.36 -7.47
C TYR A 128 8.39 12.40 -8.41
N ASP A 129 8.93 13.47 -7.85
CA ASP A 129 9.37 14.64 -8.57
C ASP A 129 10.90 14.67 -8.66
N VAL A 130 11.43 14.89 -9.86
CA VAL A 130 12.85 15.17 -10.09
C VAL A 130 12.96 16.40 -10.98
N THR A 131 13.74 17.38 -10.54
CA THR A 131 14.01 18.58 -11.30
C THR A 131 15.44 18.54 -11.85
N ILE A 132 15.59 18.79 -13.13
CA ILE A 132 16.88 18.98 -13.80
C ILE A 132 16.98 20.41 -14.24
N THR A 133 18.00 21.10 -13.76
CA THR A 133 18.28 22.48 -14.15
C THR A 133 18.95 22.55 -15.51
N HIS A 134 18.80 23.69 -16.18
CA HIS A 134 19.47 23.97 -17.44
C HIS A 134 21.01 23.80 -17.34
N ASP A 135 21.59 24.23 -16.21
CA ASP A 135 23.03 24.14 -15.98
C ASP A 135 23.52 22.70 -15.80
N GLU A 136 22.73 21.86 -15.10
CA GLU A 136 23.05 20.43 -14.98
C GLU A 136 23.01 19.73 -16.34
N LEU A 137 21.99 20.03 -17.16
CA LEU A 137 21.89 19.45 -18.48
C LEU A 137 23.05 19.94 -19.38
N ARG A 138 23.40 21.22 -19.32
CA ARG A 138 24.53 21.77 -20.07
C ARG A 138 25.85 21.13 -19.63
N THR A 139 26.06 20.97 -18.35
CA THR A 139 27.26 20.32 -17.80
C THR A 139 27.34 18.85 -18.23
N ALA A 140 26.21 18.15 -18.32
CA ALA A 140 26.16 16.78 -18.78
C ALA A 140 26.64 16.58 -20.23
N PHE A 141 26.57 17.60 -21.07
CA PHE A 141 27.15 17.56 -22.43
C PHE A 141 28.67 17.67 -22.45
N LEU A 142 29.29 18.21 -21.40
CA LEU A 142 30.75 18.36 -21.30
C LEU A 142 31.44 17.06 -20.88
N ASP A 143 30.75 16.17 -20.19
CA ASP A 143 31.26 14.86 -19.79
C ASP A 143 30.85 13.79 -20.83
N GLU A 144 31.74 12.87 -21.14
CA GLU A 144 31.51 11.81 -22.16
C GLU A 144 30.27 10.94 -21.85
N TYR A 145 29.97 10.72 -20.56
CA TYR A 145 28.87 9.90 -20.08
C TYR A 145 27.83 10.69 -19.30
N GLY A 146 27.91 12.03 -19.32
CA GLY A 146 27.10 12.90 -18.48
C GLY A 146 25.60 12.78 -18.75
N LEU A 147 25.19 12.67 -20.01
CA LEU A 147 23.79 12.46 -20.40
C LEU A 147 23.25 11.13 -19.89
N ASN A 148 24.06 10.07 -19.92
CA ASN A 148 23.63 8.77 -19.38
C ASN A 148 23.45 8.82 -17.85
N ASN A 149 24.32 9.53 -17.14
CA ASN A 149 24.23 9.73 -15.70
C ASN A 149 23.03 10.59 -15.32
N LEU A 150 22.76 11.66 -16.09
CA LEU A 150 21.61 12.52 -15.90
C LEU A 150 20.30 11.75 -16.10
N ALA A 151 20.30 10.94 -17.11
CA ALA A 151 19.22 10.06 -17.46
C ALA A 151 18.92 9.05 -16.35
N ALA A 152 19.95 8.48 -15.75
CA ALA A 152 19.80 7.59 -14.60
C ALA A 152 19.11 8.30 -13.44
N LYS A 153 19.45 9.58 -13.18
CA LYS A 153 18.76 10.37 -12.16
C LYS A 153 17.28 10.57 -12.45
N ILE A 154 16.91 10.85 -13.70
CA ILE A 154 15.52 11.14 -14.08
C ILE A 154 14.60 9.92 -13.90
N VAL A 155 15.07 8.74 -14.30
CA VAL A 155 14.23 7.53 -14.34
C VAL A 155 14.49 6.62 -13.14
N GLN A 156 15.74 6.40 -12.79
CA GLN A 156 16.13 5.39 -11.80
C GLN A 156 15.80 5.82 -10.36
N LEU A 157 15.98 7.10 -10.01
CA LEU A 157 15.69 7.57 -8.67
C LEU A 157 14.19 7.50 -8.34
N PRO A 158 13.27 8.07 -9.16
CA PRO A 158 11.84 7.95 -8.90
C PRO A 158 11.36 6.50 -8.89
N SER A 159 11.84 5.67 -9.84
CA SER A 159 11.46 4.26 -9.90
C SER A 159 11.91 3.46 -8.69
N ASN A 160 13.14 3.70 -8.20
CA ASN A 160 13.63 3.03 -6.99
C ASN A 160 12.86 3.48 -5.74
N SER A 161 12.52 4.77 -5.66
CA SER A 161 11.72 5.29 -4.55
C SER A 161 10.33 4.68 -4.56
N ASP A 162 9.71 4.58 -5.72
CA ASP A 162 8.39 3.99 -5.92
C ASP A 162 8.36 2.50 -5.57
N GLU A 163 9.31 1.71 -6.06
CA GLU A 163 9.43 0.27 -5.75
C GLU A 163 9.67 0.04 -4.23
N TYR A 164 10.44 0.92 -3.58
CA TYR A 164 10.69 0.84 -2.14
C TYR A 164 9.44 1.20 -1.33
N ASP A 165 8.72 2.25 -1.73
CA ASP A 165 7.47 2.64 -1.07
C ASP A 165 6.39 1.59 -1.28
N GLU A 166 6.26 1.02 -2.49
CA GLU A 166 5.36 -0.09 -2.77
C GLU A 166 5.66 -1.30 -1.87
N PHE A 167 6.94 -1.65 -1.71
CA PHE A 167 7.36 -2.72 -0.82
C PHE A 167 6.94 -2.47 0.64
N ASN A 168 7.12 -1.24 1.13
CA ASN A 168 6.71 -0.88 2.49
C ASN A 168 5.19 -0.88 2.66
N ILE A 169 4.44 -0.38 1.68
CA ILE A 169 2.97 -0.42 1.67
C ILE A 169 2.50 -1.87 1.73
N MET A 170 3.01 -2.75 0.88
CA MET A 170 2.61 -4.16 0.85
C MET A 170 2.95 -4.89 2.16
N LYS A 171 4.11 -4.62 2.77
CA LYS A 171 4.41 -5.14 4.11
C LYS A 171 3.41 -4.67 5.15
N ASN A 172 3.10 -3.36 5.16
CA ASN A 172 2.15 -2.80 6.10
C ASN A 172 0.73 -3.36 5.93
N LEU A 173 0.33 -3.73 4.71
CA LEU A 173 -0.93 -4.44 4.49
C LEU A 173 -1.03 -5.75 5.28
N LEU A 174 0.08 -6.48 5.48
CA LEU A 174 0.08 -7.68 6.32
C LEU A 174 -0.25 -7.37 7.78
N ALA A 175 0.26 -6.25 8.32
CA ALA A 175 -0.11 -5.80 9.66
C ALA A 175 -1.57 -5.33 9.73
N VAL A 176 -2.06 -4.66 8.68
CA VAL A 176 -3.48 -4.27 8.57
C VAL A 176 -4.37 -5.51 8.50
N TYR A 177 -3.95 -6.56 7.78
CA TYR A 177 -4.67 -7.84 7.75
C TYR A 177 -4.80 -8.43 9.15
N GLU A 178 -3.70 -8.50 9.91
CA GLU A 178 -3.72 -9.01 11.28
C GLU A 178 -4.64 -8.19 12.18
N THR A 179 -4.63 -6.87 12.04
CA THR A 179 -5.43 -5.97 12.88
C THR A 179 -6.92 -6.04 12.56
N ASN A 180 -7.28 -6.08 11.28
CA ASN A 180 -8.67 -5.96 10.83
C ASN A 180 -9.36 -7.32 10.69
N TYR A 181 -8.66 -8.30 10.17
CA TYR A 181 -9.21 -9.61 9.83
C TYR A 181 -8.70 -10.72 10.74
N GLY A 182 -7.46 -10.63 11.21
CA GLY A 182 -6.79 -11.63 12.04
C GLY A 182 -6.40 -12.87 11.26
N PHE A 183 -5.12 -13.22 11.30
CA PHE A 183 -4.63 -14.49 10.75
C PHE A 183 -5.03 -15.69 11.62
N THR A 184 -5.30 -16.81 11.00
CA THR A 184 -5.21 -18.09 11.70
C THR A 184 -3.76 -18.33 12.12
N LYS A 185 -3.51 -18.60 13.40
CA LYS A 185 -2.16 -18.67 13.99
C LYS A 185 -1.75 -20.09 14.26
N HIS A 186 -0.57 -20.46 13.78
CA HIS A 186 0.14 -21.67 14.18
C HIS A 186 1.24 -21.30 15.17
N LYS A 187 1.13 -21.85 16.38
CA LYS A 187 2.06 -21.56 17.49
C LYS A 187 3.29 -22.45 17.40
N LEU A 188 4.46 -21.83 17.30
CA LEU A 188 5.75 -22.51 17.39
C LEU A 188 6.33 -22.42 18.81
N THR A 189 7.10 -23.41 19.22
CA THR A 189 7.78 -23.41 20.52
C THR A 189 8.85 -22.31 20.60
N ALA A 190 9.60 -22.11 19.51
CA ALA A 190 10.62 -21.07 19.37
C ALA A 190 10.80 -20.68 17.91
N ALA A 191 11.51 -19.58 17.65
CA ALA A 191 11.96 -19.23 16.31
C ALA A 191 12.92 -20.32 15.76
N PRO A 192 12.88 -20.64 14.46
CA PRO A 192 13.74 -21.64 13.86
C PRO A 192 15.19 -21.15 13.83
N THR A 193 15.95 -21.44 14.88
CA THR A 193 17.37 -21.08 15.02
C THR A 193 18.30 -22.28 15.01
N ASP A 194 17.79 -23.45 15.33
CA ASP A 194 18.51 -24.72 15.36
C ASP A 194 17.77 -25.81 14.55
N GLU A 195 18.34 -27.02 14.50
CA GLU A 195 17.78 -28.15 13.74
C GLU A 195 16.41 -28.58 14.28
N ALA A 196 16.21 -28.60 15.59
CA ALA A 196 14.98 -29.08 16.22
C ALA A 196 13.83 -28.10 15.95
N THR A 197 14.03 -26.81 16.18
CA THR A 197 13.06 -25.76 15.93
C THR A 197 12.79 -25.55 14.44
N GLY A 198 13.82 -25.71 13.60
CA GLY A 198 13.67 -25.70 12.15
C GLY A 198 12.82 -26.85 11.63
N LYS A 199 12.98 -28.05 12.18
CA LYS A 199 12.18 -29.22 11.83
C LYS A 199 10.73 -29.08 12.30
N GLU A 200 10.50 -28.57 13.51
CA GLU A 200 9.15 -28.23 14.01
C GLU A 200 8.43 -27.29 13.03
N PHE A 201 9.08 -26.19 12.67
CA PHE A 201 8.52 -25.21 11.75
C PHE A 201 8.16 -25.81 10.38
N LEU A 202 9.07 -26.56 9.77
CA LEU A 202 8.82 -27.18 8.48
C LEU A 202 7.70 -28.23 8.55
N THR A 203 7.65 -29.02 9.61
CA THR A 203 6.58 -30.00 9.81
C THR A 203 5.24 -29.29 9.92
N ALA A 204 5.17 -28.16 10.62
CA ALA A 204 3.97 -27.33 10.71
C ALA A 204 3.55 -26.78 9.34
N VAL A 205 4.50 -26.22 8.58
CA VAL A 205 4.21 -25.68 7.21
C VAL A 205 3.71 -26.79 6.28
N MET A 206 4.31 -27.99 6.34
CA MET A 206 3.88 -29.12 5.52
C MET A 206 2.49 -29.62 5.90
N ALA A 207 2.20 -29.73 7.20
CA ALA A 207 0.90 -30.15 7.69
C ALA A 207 -0.20 -29.16 7.26
N ASP A 208 0.03 -27.84 7.48
CA ASP A 208 -0.93 -26.81 7.11
C ASP A 208 -1.12 -26.73 5.57
N SER A 209 -0.05 -26.81 4.79
CA SER A 209 -0.13 -26.83 3.32
C SER A 209 -0.91 -28.05 2.80
N GLY A 210 -0.76 -29.20 3.44
CA GLY A 210 -1.55 -30.40 3.12
C GLY A 210 -3.02 -30.25 3.47
N MET A 211 -3.32 -29.65 4.63
CA MET A 211 -4.70 -29.43 5.10
C MET A 211 -5.43 -28.36 4.32
N MET A 212 -4.73 -27.31 3.85
CA MET A 212 -5.31 -26.24 3.04
C MET A 212 -5.84 -26.71 1.66
N GLN A 213 -5.46 -27.88 1.20
CA GLN A 213 -6.00 -28.47 -0.03
C GLN A 213 -7.46 -28.93 0.14
N PHE A 214 -7.92 -29.11 1.36
CA PHE A 214 -9.28 -29.52 1.64
C PHE A 214 -10.15 -28.33 2.02
N PRO A 215 -11.40 -28.27 1.52
CA PRO A 215 -12.32 -27.22 1.89
C PRO A 215 -12.49 -27.09 3.40
N SER A 216 -12.12 -25.94 3.94
CA SER A 216 -12.16 -25.67 5.37
C SER A 216 -12.41 -24.19 5.64
N THR A 217 -12.98 -23.89 6.79
CA THR A 217 -13.10 -22.53 7.33
C THR A 217 -11.97 -22.19 8.29
N ASN A 218 -11.07 -23.14 8.57
CA ASN A 218 -10.05 -22.99 9.61
C ASN A 218 -8.91 -22.04 9.24
N TYR A 219 -8.72 -21.80 7.95
CA TYR A 219 -7.62 -20.98 7.43
C TYR A 219 -8.06 -19.60 6.93
N ASN A 220 -9.34 -19.28 7.08
CA ASN A 220 -9.85 -17.95 6.78
C ASN A 220 -9.46 -16.95 7.86
N ALA A 221 -9.60 -15.67 7.56
CA ALA A 221 -9.49 -14.63 8.56
C ALA A 221 -10.47 -14.84 9.71
N ILE A 222 -10.00 -14.62 10.95
CA ILE A 222 -10.77 -14.95 12.17
C ILE A 222 -11.99 -14.05 12.34
N ASN A 223 -11.90 -12.78 11.91
CA ASN A 223 -12.93 -11.76 12.15
C ASN A 223 -13.93 -11.60 10.99
N VAL A 224 -13.98 -12.56 10.07
CA VAL A 224 -14.94 -12.55 8.94
C VAL A 224 -15.92 -13.69 9.02
N GLU A 225 -17.02 -13.58 8.28
CA GLU A 225 -18.00 -14.67 8.20
C GLU A 225 -17.34 -15.92 7.56
N PRO A 226 -17.35 -17.09 8.22
CA PRO A 226 -16.63 -18.27 7.74
C PRO A 226 -17.25 -18.79 6.43
N ILE A 227 -16.44 -18.86 5.39
CA ILE A 227 -16.78 -19.47 4.10
C ILE A 227 -15.74 -20.55 3.81
N PRO A 228 -16.13 -21.81 3.47
CA PRO A 228 -15.17 -22.84 3.16
C PRO A 228 -14.31 -22.46 1.95
N THR A 229 -13.00 -22.48 2.13
CA THR A 229 -12.00 -22.20 1.10
C THR A 229 -10.97 -23.32 1.03
N PHE A 230 -10.34 -23.48 -0.11
CA PHE A 230 -9.26 -24.43 -0.35
C PHE A 230 -8.27 -23.85 -1.37
N VAL A 231 -7.09 -24.40 -1.41
CA VAL A 231 -5.99 -23.93 -2.27
C VAL A 231 -5.19 -25.11 -2.77
N ASN A 232 -4.72 -25.05 -4.01
CA ASN A 232 -3.76 -26.06 -4.49
C ASN A 232 -2.37 -25.81 -3.91
N MET A 233 -1.61 -26.88 -3.71
CA MET A 233 -0.29 -26.82 -3.07
C MET A 233 0.73 -25.97 -3.88
N ASP A 234 0.60 -25.95 -5.18
CA ASP A 234 1.45 -25.20 -6.12
C ASP A 234 1.19 -23.68 -6.12
N GLU A 235 0.03 -23.25 -5.58
CA GLU A 235 -0.32 -21.83 -5.43
C GLU A 235 0.17 -21.23 -4.12
N LEU A 236 0.63 -22.05 -3.18
CA LEU A 236 1.07 -21.62 -1.85
C LEU A 236 2.42 -20.90 -1.92
N ILE A 237 2.51 -19.78 -1.24
CA ILE A 237 3.69 -18.95 -1.09
C ILE A 237 3.99 -18.75 0.38
N LEU A 238 5.24 -18.97 0.76
CA LEU A 238 5.74 -18.77 2.12
C LEU A 238 6.53 -17.47 2.20
N ILE A 239 6.04 -16.51 2.96
CA ILE A 239 6.73 -15.23 3.23
C ILE A 239 7.55 -15.39 4.50
N VAL A 240 8.87 -15.17 4.41
CA VAL A 240 9.81 -15.38 5.53
C VAL A 240 10.83 -14.26 5.60
N THR A 241 11.49 -14.12 6.75
CA THR A 241 12.69 -13.27 6.86
C THR A 241 13.95 -14.01 6.39
N PRO A 242 15.02 -13.28 5.95
CA PRO A 242 16.26 -13.90 5.54
C PRO A 242 16.90 -14.75 6.65
N ALA A 243 16.77 -14.32 7.92
CA ALA A 243 17.29 -15.06 9.07
C ALA A 243 16.60 -16.43 9.22
N THR A 244 15.26 -16.44 9.18
CA THR A 244 14.46 -17.67 9.20
C THR A 244 14.81 -18.59 8.04
N ASN A 245 14.90 -18.03 6.81
CA ASN A 245 15.22 -18.82 5.63
C ASN A 245 16.62 -19.43 5.68
N ALA A 246 17.62 -18.68 6.18
CA ALA A 246 18.99 -19.18 6.33
C ALA A 246 19.05 -20.33 7.33
N SER A 247 18.41 -20.20 8.49
CA SER A 247 18.35 -21.25 9.52
C SER A 247 17.72 -22.55 9.02
N ILE A 248 16.68 -22.43 8.21
CA ILE A 248 16.00 -23.56 7.59
C ILE A 248 16.92 -24.23 6.55
N LYS A 249 17.56 -23.46 5.65
CA LYS A 249 18.42 -24.01 4.59
C LYS A 249 19.62 -24.78 5.10
N VAL A 250 20.28 -24.31 6.16
CA VAL A 250 21.47 -24.96 6.69
C VAL A 250 21.16 -26.35 7.30
N ASN A 251 19.99 -26.49 7.90
CA ASN A 251 19.75 -27.63 8.78
C ASN A 251 18.73 -28.67 8.26
N THR A 252 17.84 -28.33 7.30
CA THR A 252 16.66 -29.17 7.14
C THR A 252 16.11 -29.38 5.72
N TYR A 253 16.40 -28.54 4.74
CA TYR A 253 15.76 -28.61 3.42
C TYR A 253 16.06 -29.86 2.60
N ALA A 254 17.22 -30.45 2.73
CA ALA A 254 17.66 -31.55 1.87
C ALA A 254 16.91 -32.88 2.13
N GLY A 255 16.30 -33.06 3.30
CA GLY A 255 15.70 -34.32 3.70
C GLY A 255 14.18 -34.38 3.73
N LEU A 256 13.49 -33.24 3.86
CA LEU A 256 12.05 -33.19 4.14
C LEU A 256 11.15 -33.02 2.91
N PHE A 257 11.64 -32.39 1.86
CA PHE A 257 10.75 -32.00 0.76
C PHE A 257 10.84 -32.87 -0.48
N ASN A 258 11.65 -33.81 -0.68
CA ASN A 258 11.77 -34.51 -1.98
C ASN A 258 11.59 -33.62 -3.24
N LEU A 259 11.58 -32.28 -3.02
CA LEU A 259 11.48 -31.25 -4.04
C LEU A 259 12.88 -30.79 -4.43
N SER A 260 13.06 -30.46 -5.69
CA SER A 260 14.32 -29.83 -6.11
C SER A 260 14.49 -28.48 -5.39
N GLU A 261 15.73 -28.13 -5.04
CA GLU A 261 16.05 -26.85 -4.37
C GLU A 261 15.49 -25.65 -5.12
N ALA A 262 15.36 -25.76 -6.44
CA ALA A 262 14.76 -24.73 -7.29
C ALA A 262 13.24 -24.56 -7.09
N GLU A 263 12.49 -25.62 -6.85
CA GLU A 263 11.03 -25.57 -6.63
C GLU A 263 10.69 -24.96 -5.27
N VAL A 264 11.47 -25.30 -4.24
CA VAL A 264 11.30 -24.71 -2.91
C VAL A 264 11.63 -23.22 -2.93
N ASN A 265 12.70 -22.81 -3.64
CA ASN A 265 13.06 -21.40 -3.77
C ASN A 265 12.03 -20.58 -4.54
N ALA A 266 11.34 -21.18 -5.52
CA ALA A 266 10.30 -20.50 -6.28
C ALA A 266 9.06 -20.15 -5.44
N ARG A 267 8.80 -20.88 -4.35
CA ARG A 267 7.65 -20.69 -3.44
C ARG A 267 7.97 -19.84 -2.21
N ILE A 268 9.21 -19.42 -2.02
CA ILE A 268 9.62 -18.61 -0.87
C ILE A 268 9.85 -17.16 -1.30
N VAL A 269 9.16 -16.25 -0.63
CA VAL A 269 9.36 -14.81 -0.76
C VAL A 269 10.02 -14.29 0.51
N GLN A 270 11.16 -13.61 0.37
CA GLN A 270 11.90 -13.06 1.51
C GLN A 270 11.60 -11.57 1.67
N VAL A 271 11.30 -11.18 2.91
CA VAL A 271 11.11 -9.79 3.33
C VAL A 271 12.07 -9.45 4.45
N ASP A 272 12.55 -8.21 4.51
CA ASP A 272 13.50 -7.75 5.54
C ASP A 272 12.98 -7.99 6.98
N TYR A 273 11.70 -7.71 7.21
CA TYR A 273 11.01 -8.02 8.46
C TYR A 273 9.49 -8.17 8.21
N LEU A 274 8.81 -8.89 9.09
CA LEU A 274 7.35 -8.97 9.13
C LEU A 274 6.83 -7.94 10.14
N PRO A 275 5.92 -7.03 9.77
CA PRO A 275 5.43 -5.97 10.66
C PRO A 275 4.32 -6.46 11.62
N ILE A 276 4.43 -7.70 12.08
CA ILE A 276 3.53 -8.35 13.03
C ILE A 276 4.38 -8.87 14.19
N PRO A 277 4.06 -8.55 15.44
CA PRO A 277 4.83 -8.99 16.59
C PRO A 277 4.98 -10.53 16.65
N ASN A 278 6.20 -10.98 16.92
CA ASN A 278 6.56 -12.41 17.03
C ASN A 278 6.27 -13.27 15.79
N ALA A 279 6.02 -12.65 14.64
CA ALA A 279 5.82 -13.36 13.38
C ALA A 279 7.13 -13.97 12.89
N VAL A 280 7.07 -15.24 12.51
CA VAL A 280 8.20 -16.00 11.92
C VAL A 280 8.02 -16.11 10.43
N ALA A 281 6.81 -16.47 9.99
CA ALA A 281 6.48 -16.67 8.59
C ALA A 281 4.97 -16.52 8.36
N ILE A 282 4.59 -16.30 7.10
CA ILE A 282 3.18 -16.32 6.67
C ILE A 282 3.09 -17.26 5.48
N LEU A 283 2.22 -18.29 5.59
CA LEU A 283 1.86 -19.16 4.47
C LEU A 283 0.53 -18.69 3.90
N THR A 284 0.49 -18.41 2.61
CA THR A 284 -0.69 -17.88 1.92
C THR A 284 -0.58 -18.10 0.41
N THR A 285 -1.50 -17.53 -0.37
CA THR A 285 -1.43 -17.53 -1.83
C THR A 285 -1.22 -16.14 -2.40
N ARG A 286 -0.99 -16.05 -3.71
CA ARG A 286 -0.86 -14.77 -4.41
C ARG A 286 -2.09 -13.87 -4.23
N GLU A 287 -3.26 -14.44 -4.07
CA GLU A 287 -4.54 -13.76 -4.04
C GLU A 287 -4.86 -13.05 -2.72
N ILE A 288 -3.97 -13.17 -1.70
CA ILE A 288 -4.17 -12.44 -0.44
C ILE A 288 -4.10 -10.92 -0.64
N PHE A 289 -3.36 -10.48 -1.65
CA PHE A 289 -3.24 -9.07 -2.00
C PHE A 289 -4.09 -8.74 -3.22
N ASP A 290 -4.98 -7.77 -3.07
CA ASP A 290 -5.69 -7.10 -4.15
C ASP A 290 -4.92 -5.83 -4.53
N VAL A 291 -3.76 -6.01 -5.18
CA VAL A 291 -2.88 -4.90 -5.57
C VAL A 291 -2.84 -4.75 -7.07
N HIS A 292 -3.36 -3.62 -7.55
CA HIS A 292 -3.48 -3.30 -8.97
C HIS A 292 -3.03 -1.88 -9.26
N ASP A 293 -2.24 -1.71 -10.32
CA ASP A 293 -1.94 -0.39 -10.85
C ASP A 293 -3.13 0.12 -11.67
N THR A 294 -3.45 1.39 -11.51
CA THR A 294 -4.42 2.10 -12.36
C THR A 294 -3.74 3.07 -13.31
N LEU A 295 -2.68 3.73 -12.86
CA LEU A 295 -1.87 4.63 -13.65
C LEU A 295 -0.39 4.48 -13.27
N TYR A 296 0.48 4.32 -14.26
CA TYR A 296 1.93 4.38 -14.09
C TYR A 296 2.51 5.09 -15.31
N GLU A 297 2.82 6.36 -15.17
CA GLU A 297 3.36 7.16 -16.26
C GLU A 297 4.26 8.29 -15.78
N MET A 298 5.21 8.69 -16.65
CA MET A 298 6.07 9.84 -16.43
C MET A 298 5.60 11.02 -17.28
N LYS A 299 5.49 12.20 -16.69
CA LYS A 299 5.18 13.46 -17.34
C LYS A 299 6.29 14.47 -17.10
N THR A 300 6.46 15.39 -18.04
CA THR A 300 7.46 16.45 -17.97
C THR A 300 6.81 17.82 -18.01
N PHE A 301 7.43 18.77 -17.32
CA PHE A 301 7.01 20.16 -17.33
C PHE A 301 8.23 21.07 -17.25
N TYR A 302 8.41 21.93 -18.28
CA TYR A 302 9.43 22.95 -18.27
C TYR A 302 8.96 24.17 -17.48
N ASN A 303 9.74 24.59 -16.49
CA ASN A 303 9.48 25.78 -15.70
C ASN A 303 10.37 26.95 -16.19
N PRO A 304 9.82 27.95 -16.91
CA PRO A 304 10.60 29.04 -17.44
C PRO A 304 11.13 30.01 -16.36
N GLN A 305 10.54 29.96 -15.15
CA GLN A 305 10.98 30.85 -14.06
C GLN A 305 12.29 30.34 -13.43
N THR A 306 12.47 29.02 -13.33
CA THR A 306 13.67 28.41 -12.75
C THR A 306 14.62 27.84 -13.79
N LEU A 307 14.29 27.94 -15.09
CA LEU A 307 15.01 27.34 -16.22
C LEU A 307 15.30 25.84 -16.00
N GLY A 308 14.36 25.15 -15.36
CA GLY A 308 14.47 23.74 -15.05
C GLY A 308 13.33 22.94 -15.65
N THR A 309 13.57 21.67 -15.91
CA THR A 309 12.53 20.72 -16.30
C THR A 309 12.22 19.81 -15.14
N ASN A 310 10.94 19.78 -14.77
CA ASN A 310 10.42 18.88 -13.77
C ASN A 310 9.94 17.58 -14.43
N TYR A 311 10.36 16.47 -13.91
CA TYR A 311 9.93 15.12 -14.29
C TYR A 311 9.10 14.56 -13.16
N PHE A 312 7.90 14.08 -13.48
CA PHE A 312 6.93 13.57 -12.53
C PHE A 312 6.61 12.12 -12.86
N LEU A 313 7.00 11.19 -12.01
CA LEU A 313 6.51 9.82 -12.07
C LEU A 313 5.21 9.75 -11.27
N HIS A 314 4.11 9.45 -11.93
CA HIS A 314 2.81 9.24 -11.31
C HIS A 314 2.57 7.74 -11.15
N HIS A 315 2.29 7.31 -9.93
CA HIS A 315 1.87 5.96 -9.63
C HIS A 315 0.57 5.97 -8.85
N TRP A 316 -0.50 5.50 -9.48
CA TRP A 316 -1.80 5.33 -8.85
C TRP A 316 -2.16 3.86 -8.83
N GLY A 317 -2.76 3.42 -7.73
CA GLY A 317 -3.09 2.01 -7.57
C GLY A 317 -4.18 1.77 -6.54
N ILE A 318 -4.68 0.55 -6.58
CA ILE A 318 -5.61 -0.03 -5.62
C ILE A 318 -4.80 -1.00 -4.78
N TYR A 319 -4.77 -0.80 -3.47
CA TYR A 319 -4.04 -1.63 -2.53
C TYR A 319 -5.01 -2.18 -1.49
N GLY A 320 -5.37 -3.42 -1.62
CA GLY A 320 -6.33 -4.11 -0.79
C GLY A 320 -5.88 -5.50 -0.36
N LEU A 321 -6.75 -6.16 0.38
CA LEU A 321 -6.55 -7.48 0.94
C LEU A 321 -7.80 -8.31 0.77
N ASN A 322 -7.62 -9.60 0.53
CA ASN A 322 -8.68 -10.57 0.43
C ASN A 322 -8.73 -11.45 1.71
N PRO A 323 -9.73 -11.27 2.58
CA PRO A 323 -9.83 -12.02 3.83
C PRO A 323 -10.31 -13.47 3.66
N TYR A 324 -10.77 -13.84 2.47
CA TYR A 324 -11.26 -15.20 2.15
C TYR A 324 -10.22 -16.08 1.48
N VAL A 325 -8.98 -15.60 1.39
CA VAL A 325 -7.85 -16.41 0.97
C VAL A 325 -7.27 -17.15 2.18
N PRO A 326 -7.03 -18.47 2.09
CA PRO A 326 -6.40 -19.20 3.17
C PRO A 326 -5.03 -18.63 3.52
N ALA A 327 -4.83 -18.34 4.81
CA ALA A 327 -3.58 -17.77 5.30
C ALA A 327 -3.31 -18.24 6.73
N VAL A 328 -2.04 -18.62 7.01
CA VAL A 328 -1.57 -19.01 8.34
C VAL A 328 -0.37 -18.15 8.72
N LEU A 329 -0.44 -17.57 9.91
CA LEU A 329 0.66 -16.88 10.55
C LEU A 329 1.38 -17.81 11.51
N TYR A 330 2.63 -18.12 11.23
CA TYR A 330 3.52 -18.82 12.18
C TYR A 330 4.11 -17.82 13.15
N THR A 331 3.84 -18.02 14.42
CA THR A 331 4.28 -17.11 15.47
C THR A 331 4.97 -17.88 16.59
N THR A 332 6.08 -17.33 17.08
CA THR A 332 6.66 -17.83 18.30
C THR A 332 5.80 -17.35 19.44
N ASN A 333 5.10 -18.24 20.04
CA ASN A 333 4.47 -17.93 21.30
C ASN A 333 5.49 -18.06 22.46
N THR A 334 6.48 -17.23 22.50
CA THR A 334 6.61 -16.46 23.70
C THR A 334 5.48 -15.46 23.62
N ALA A 335 4.33 -15.73 24.22
CA ALA A 335 3.65 -14.69 24.92
C ALA A 335 4.58 -14.25 26.06
N THR A 336 5.58 -13.55 25.74
CA THR A 336 5.69 -12.21 26.22
C THR A 336 4.69 -11.41 25.37
N VAL A 337 3.43 -11.62 25.55
CA VAL A 337 2.68 -10.56 26.22
C VAL A 337 3.68 -10.10 27.24
N ASP A 338 4.39 -9.01 26.91
CA ASP A 338 5.13 -8.33 27.95
C ASP A 338 4.13 -8.36 29.11
N PRO A 339 4.35 -9.15 30.17
CA PRO A 339 3.33 -9.33 31.21
C PRO A 339 3.04 -8.00 31.91
N THR A 340 3.65 -6.96 31.42
CA THR A 340 3.59 -5.58 31.83
C THR A 340 2.73 -4.72 30.92
N ILE A 341 2.29 -5.14 29.72
CA ILE A 341 1.32 -4.39 28.91
C ILE A 341 -0.08 -4.96 29.14
N THR A 342 -0.65 -4.64 30.26
CA THR A 342 -2.09 -4.81 30.50
C THR A 342 -2.77 -3.54 29.95
N GLU A 343 -3.24 -3.59 28.72
CA GLU A 343 -4.09 -2.54 28.19
C GLU A 343 -5.48 -2.65 28.81
N ASN A 344 -5.76 -1.81 29.77
CA ASN A 344 -7.12 -1.66 30.31
C ASN A 344 -7.75 -0.40 29.69
N VAL A 345 -8.22 -0.52 28.45
CA VAL A 345 -8.91 0.57 27.77
C VAL A 345 -10.28 0.78 28.40
N THR A 346 -10.52 1.95 28.94
CA THR A 346 -11.75 2.33 29.64
C THR A 346 -12.66 3.25 28.84
N GLY A 347 -12.14 3.89 27.77
CA GLY A 347 -12.92 4.83 27.00
C GLY A 347 -12.23 5.39 25.77
N LEU A 348 -12.92 6.27 25.07
CA LEU A 348 -12.42 7.09 23.98
C LEU A 348 -12.49 8.56 24.42
N ASN A 349 -11.50 9.34 24.10
CA ASN A 349 -11.45 10.79 24.32
C ASN A 349 -11.18 11.51 23.00
N ILE A 350 -11.82 12.68 22.83
CA ILE A 350 -11.60 13.56 21.68
C ILE A 350 -11.08 14.88 22.26
N THR A 351 -9.92 15.31 21.81
CA THR A 351 -9.32 16.59 22.20
C THR A 351 -9.23 17.53 21.00
N GLY A 352 -9.48 18.80 21.23
CA GLY A 352 -9.44 19.84 20.21
C GLY A 352 -9.90 21.18 20.80
N ALA A 353 -9.96 22.22 19.97
CA ALA A 353 -10.46 23.51 20.41
C ALA A 353 -11.96 23.42 20.77
N ALA A 354 -12.36 23.98 21.90
CA ALA A 354 -13.74 24.02 22.35
C ALA A 354 -14.55 25.17 21.69
N THR A 355 -13.87 26.11 21.06
CA THR A 355 -14.46 27.25 20.36
C THR A 355 -13.78 27.49 19.02
N ALA A 356 -14.52 27.94 18.02
CA ALA A 356 -14.00 28.28 16.71
C ALA A 356 -14.88 29.32 16.02
N ALA A 357 -14.35 30.01 15.01
CA ALA A 357 -15.15 30.89 14.15
C ALA A 357 -15.74 30.13 12.96
N ALA A 358 -16.78 30.69 12.37
CA ALA A 358 -17.33 30.17 11.13
C ALA A 358 -16.29 30.25 10.01
N GLY A 359 -16.01 29.13 9.35
CA GLY A 359 -14.99 28.98 8.32
C GLY A 359 -13.64 28.46 8.80
N ASP A 360 -13.47 28.21 10.08
CA ASP A 360 -12.26 27.65 10.65
C ASP A 360 -12.14 26.14 10.35
N VAL A 361 -10.92 25.65 10.49
CA VAL A 361 -10.60 24.21 10.44
C VAL A 361 -9.99 23.85 11.80
N VAL A 362 -10.71 23.02 12.56
CA VAL A 362 -10.34 22.60 13.90
C VAL A 362 -9.71 21.22 13.87
N PRO A 363 -8.42 21.07 14.20
CA PRO A 363 -7.81 19.75 14.33
C PRO A 363 -8.33 19.05 15.59
N LEU A 364 -8.76 17.80 15.44
CA LEU A 364 -9.20 16.93 16.53
C LEU A 364 -8.24 15.75 16.65
N THR A 365 -7.94 15.37 17.88
CA THR A 365 -7.14 14.19 18.20
C THR A 365 -8.01 13.18 18.92
N PHE A 366 -7.92 11.91 18.52
CA PHE A 366 -8.67 10.81 19.09
C PHE A 366 -7.71 9.93 19.90
N GLN A 367 -8.04 9.64 21.15
CA GLN A 367 -7.20 8.87 22.05
C GLN A 367 -8.02 7.88 22.84
N LEU A 368 -7.53 6.63 22.93
CA LEU A 368 -8.06 5.66 23.88
C LEU A 368 -7.58 6.02 25.30
N THR A 369 -8.52 6.05 26.23
CA THR A 369 -8.23 6.28 27.66
C THR A 369 -8.18 4.95 28.40
N GLY A 370 -7.29 4.85 29.37
CA GLY A 370 -7.06 3.67 30.17
C GLY A 370 -5.62 3.58 30.64
N SER A 371 -5.28 2.56 31.42
CA SER A 371 -3.91 2.32 31.83
C SER A 371 -3.24 1.36 30.84
N VAL A 372 -2.17 1.82 30.22
CA VAL A 372 -1.22 0.99 29.49
C VAL A 372 0.00 0.82 30.40
N THR A 373 0.08 -0.28 31.14
CA THR A 373 1.26 -0.58 31.93
C THR A 373 2.39 -1.01 30.96
N PRO A 374 3.65 -0.46 31.07
CA PRO A 374 4.19 0.21 32.23
C PRO A 374 4.13 1.74 32.23
N ASN A 375 3.61 2.41 31.20
CA ASN A 375 3.84 3.85 31.06
C ASN A 375 2.59 4.73 31.18
N ASP A 376 1.40 4.21 31.40
CA ASP A 376 0.12 4.96 31.51
C ASP A 376 -0.09 6.03 30.42
N THR A 377 0.49 5.83 29.23
CA THR A 377 0.37 6.78 28.13
C THR A 377 -0.90 6.51 27.32
N PRO A 378 -1.70 7.54 27.02
CA PRO A 378 -2.86 7.39 26.14
C PRO A 378 -2.46 6.85 24.76
N ILE A 379 -3.23 5.92 24.24
CA ILE A 379 -3.02 5.39 22.89
C ILE A 379 -3.67 6.35 21.89
N GLU A 380 -2.88 7.00 21.06
CA GLU A 380 -3.37 7.85 19.99
C GLU A 380 -3.91 6.99 18.85
N LEU A 381 -5.14 7.27 18.43
CA LEU A 381 -5.79 6.61 17.30
C LEU A 381 -5.61 7.44 16.04
N LYS A 382 -5.35 6.77 14.93
CA LYS A 382 -5.44 7.41 13.61
C LYS A 382 -6.91 7.79 13.34
N PRO A 383 -7.18 9.00 12.83
CA PRO A 383 -8.55 9.46 12.56
C PRO A 383 -9.36 8.50 11.68
N GLU A 384 -8.71 7.85 10.73
CA GLU A 384 -9.29 6.85 9.81
C GLU A 384 -9.81 5.58 10.51
N SER A 385 -9.33 5.28 11.73
CA SER A 385 -9.80 4.14 12.54
C SER A 385 -11.01 4.46 13.41
N VAL A 386 -11.51 5.69 13.34
CA VAL A 386 -12.61 6.20 14.14
C VAL A 386 -13.79 6.55 13.23
N THR A 387 -14.96 6.00 13.52
CA THR A 387 -16.18 6.41 12.84
C THR A 387 -16.76 7.61 13.57
N ALA A 388 -16.83 8.76 12.93
CA ALA A 388 -17.36 9.98 13.55
C ALA A 388 -18.41 10.66 12.67
N ASN A 389 -19.37 11.28 13.32
CA ASN A 389 -20.35 12.15 12.67
C ASN A 389 -20.43 13.49 13.41
N VAL A 390 -20.87 14.52 12.70
CA VAL A 390 -21.05 15.87 13.23
C VAL A 390 -22.53 16.18 13.29
N THR A 391 -23.00 16.69 14.44
CA THR A 391 -24.36 17.15 14.64
C THR A 391 -24.35 18.62 15.05
N LEU A 392 -25.35 19.37 14.60
CA LEU A 392 -25.54 20.77 14.96
C LEU A 392 -26.64 20.90 16.01
N THR A 393 -26.35 21.64 17.09
CA THR A 393 -27.36 22.19 17.99
C THR A 393 -27.43 23.69 17.72
N PRO A 394 -28.52 24.22 17.15
CA PRO A 394 -28.63 25.64 16.86
C PRO A 394 -28.54 26.50 18.13
N GLY A 395 -28.01 27.70 18.00
CA GLY A 395 -28.08 28.74 19.03
C GLY A 395 -29.51 29.33 19.12
N GLU A 396 -29.77 30.10 20.16
CA GLU A 396 -31.11 30.66 20.42
C GLU A 396 -31.68 31.54 19.28
N ASP A 397 -30.77 32.12 18.45
CA ASP A 397 -31.16 32.98 17.31
C ASP A 397 -30.91 32.35 15.93
N ASP A 398 -30.67 31.07 15.84
CA ASP A 398 -30.34 30.40 14.60
C ASP A 398 -31.58 30.07 13.80
N THR A 399 -31.71 30.64 12.59
CA THR A 399 -32.81 30.34 11.64
C THR A 399 -32.50 29.12 10.75
N GLU A 400 -31.27 28.65 10.72
CA GLU A 400 -30.85 27.47 9.97
C GLU A 400 -30.66 26.25 10.88
N SER A 401 -31.53 25.27 10.74
CA SER A 401 -31.53 24.06 11.57
C SER A 401 -30.73 22.89 11.02
N ALA A 402 -30.06 23.04 9.88
CA ALA A 402 -29.40 21.95 9.20
C ALA A 402 -27.91 22.21 8.97
N LEU A 403 -27.08 21.19 9.27
CA LEU A 403 -25.70 21.12 8.79
C LEU A 403 -25.69 21.08 7.27
N THR A 404 -24.87 21.90 6.65
CA THR A 404 -24.61 21.78 5.23
C THR A 404 -23.48 20.78 4.99
N SER A 405 -23.37 20.26 3.76
CA SER A 405 -22.27 19.38 3.33
C SER A 405 -20.87 20.03 3.43
N ARG A 406 -20.79 21.33 3.78
CA ARG A 406 -19.55 22.07 3.99
C ARG A 406 -19.02 21.99 5.42
N THR A 407 -19.81 21.48 6.37
CA THR A 407 -19.36 21.16 7.72
C THR A 407 -19.20 19.67 7.83
N TYR A 408 -17.95 19.22 7.91
CA TYR A 408 -17.63 17.79 7.92
C TYR A 408 -16.30 17.55 8.63
N LEU A 409 -16.10 16.32 9.09
CA LEU A 409 -14.83 15.83 9.57
C LEU A 409 -14.11 15.12 8.41
N ASP A 410 -12.86 15.50 8.14
CA ASP A 410 -12.06 14.85 7.11
C ASP A 410 -11.36 13.59 7.64
N SER A 411 -10.74 12.83 6.74
CA SER A 411 -9.98 11.61 7.07
C SER A 411 -8.72 11.87 7.90
N PHE A 412 -8.30 13.13 8.03
CA PHE A 412 -7.15 13.53 8.84
C PHE A 412 -7.55 14.03 10.24
N GLY A 413 -8.82 13.90 10.60
CA GLY A 413 -9.33 14.35 11.89
C GLY A 413 -9.53 15.86 12.01
N LYS A 414 -9.64 16.58 10.89
CA LYS A 414 -9.90 18.01 10.90
C LYS A 414 -11.39 18.29 10.68
N LEU A 415 -11.99 19.01 11.61
CA LEU A 415 -13.36 19.49 11.48
C LEU A 415 -13.37 20.79 10.65
N HIS A 416 -13.90 20.71 9.44
CA HIS A 416 -14.14 21.86 8.58
C HIS A 416 -15.48 22.49 8.89
N ILE A 417 -15.49 23.78 9.18
CA ILE A 417 -16.67 24.53 9.58
C ILE A 417 -17.12 25.43 8.44
N GLN A 418 -18.39 25.39 8.08
CA GLN A 418 -18.96 26.27 7.04
C GLN A 418 -18.81 27.75 7.41
N ARG A 419 -18.61 28.61 6.41
CA ARG A 419 -18.38 30.06 6.60
C ARG A 419 -19.66 30.87 6.84
N THR A 420 -20.79 30.35 6.42
CA THR A 420 -22.08 31.06 6.45
C THR A 420 -23.17 30.17 7.05
N GLY A 421 -24.15 30.77 7.71
CA GLY A 421 -25.30 30.07 8.26
C GLY A 421 -25.14 29.57 9.70
N LEU A 422 -23.96 29.68 10.30
CA LEU A 422 -23.73 29.43 11.73
C LEU A 422 -23.58 30.77 12.45
N LYS A 423 -24.33 30.94 13.52
CA LYS A 423 -24.27 32.11 14.40
C LYS A 423 -23.45 31.82 15.65
N ALA A 424 -23.00 32.88 16.30
CA ALA A 424 -22.35 32.77 17.60
C ALA A 424 -23.29 32.06 18.60
N GLY A 425 -22.75 31.10 19.33
CA GLY A 425 -23.50 30.24 20.26
C GLY A 425 -23.98 28.91 19.68
N SER A 426 -23.95 28.71 18.35
CA SER A 426 -24.21 27.39 17.75
C SER A 426 -23.18 26.36 18.18
N LYS A 427 -23.61 25.13 18.46
CA LYS A 427 -22.75 24.06 18.93
C LYS A 427 -22.65 22.95 17.90
N LEU A 428 -21.43 22.65 17.46
CA LEU A 428 -21.10 21.51 16.61
C LEU A 428 -20.60 20.37 17.50
N THR A 429 -21.36 19.28 17.57
CA THR A 429 -20.96 18.12 18.38
C THR A 429 -20.45 17.02 17.47
N VAL A 430 -19.20 16.64 17.63
CA VAL A 430 -18.57 15.51 16.98
C VAL A 430 -18.79 14.28 17.86
N ASN A 431 -19.54 13.31 17.34
CA ASN A 431 -19.78 12.03 17.99
C ASN A 431 -18.88 11.00 17.34
N ALA A 432 -17.98 10.40 18.09
CA ALA A 432 -17.05 9.42 17.57
C ALA A 432 -17.24 8.05 18.23
N VAL A 433 -17.04 7.01 17.45
CA VAL A 433 -17.06 5.61 17.90
C VAL A 433 -15.80 4.94 17.40
N SER A 434 -15.04 4.37 18.31
CA SER A 434 -13.91 3.48 17.99
C SER A 434 -14.27 2.05 18.34
N THR A 435 -13.93 1.14 17.43
CA THR A 435 -13.99 -0.30 17.71
C THR A 435 -12.59 -0.74 18.12
N TYR A 436 -12.42 -1.07 19.39
CA TYR A 436 -11.18 -1.60 19.91
C TYR A 436 -11.36 -3.06 20.29
N VAL A 437 -10.46 -3.90 19.80
CA VAL A 437 -10.40 -5.30 20.18
C VAL A 437 -9.27 -5.44 21.19
N ASN A 438 -9.62 -5.49 22.47
CA ASN A 438 -8.64 -5.81 23.50
C ASN A 438 -8.12 -7.24 23.25
N PRO A 439 -6.80 -7.44 23.12
CA PRO A 439 -6.23 -8.77 22.88
C PRO A 439 -6.59 -9.82 23.94
N THR A 440 -6.99 -9.38 25.14
CA THR A 440 -7.41 -10.25 26.25
C THR A 440 -8.93 -10.39 26.40
N ALA A 441 -9.73 -9.64 25.62
CA ALA A 441 -11.18 -9.67 25.71
C ALA A 441 -11.80 -10.61 24.67
N VAL A 442 -12.82 -11.33 25.08
CA VAL A 442 -13.58 -12.28 24.22
C VAL A 442 -14.42 -11.59 23.16
N GLN A 443 -14.68 -10.28 23.30
CA GLN A 443 -15.50 -9.48 22.37
C GLN A 443 -14.89 -8.09 22.13
N ALA A 444 -15.07 -7.60 20.90
CA ALA A 444 -14.72 -6.23 20.56
C ALA A 444 -15.53 -5.22 21.38
N GLN A 445 -14.83 -4.31 22.05
CA GLN A 445 -15.46 -3.24 22.83
C GLN A 445 -15.59 -1.99 21.94
N ARG A 446 -16.76 -1.36 22.01
CA ARG A 446 -17.03 -0.09 21.34
C ARG A 446 -17.01 1.04 22.33
N PHE A 447 -16.12 1.99 22.14
CA PHE A 447 -16.02 3.20 22.93
C PHE A 447 -16.62 4.38 22.18
N LYS A 448 -17.37 5.21 22.89
CA LYS A 448 -17.99 6.41 22.34
C LYS A 448 -17.42 7.64 23.04
N ALA A 449 -17.21 8.70 22.28
CA ALA A 449 -16.85 10.00 22.80
C ALA A 449 -17.58 11.12 22.04
N THR A 450 -17.73 12.24 22.70
CA THR A 450 -18.30 13.44 22.11
C THR A 450 -17.39 14.63 22.40
N HIS A 451 -17.21 15.50 21.40
CA HIS A 451 -16.52 16.76 21.54
C HIS A 451 -17.38 17.88 20.97
N THR A 452 -17.56 18.95 21.70
CA THR A 452 -18.42 20.07 21.28
C THR A 452 -17.56 21.30 21.01
N VAL A 453 -17.73 21.86 19.81
CA VAL A 453 -17.12 23.12 19.39
C VAL A 453 -18.22 24.18 19.32
N THR A 454 -18.08 25.24 20.10
CA THR A 454 -19.02 26.37 20.11
C THR A 454 -18.53 27.43 19.13
N ILE A 455 -19.44 27.90 18.26
CA ILE A 455 -19.15 28.97 17.31
C ILE A 455 -19.15 30.32 18.03
N GLN A 456 -18.11 31.11 17.79
CA GLN A 456 -17.93 32.46 18.31
C GLN A 456 -18.34 33.52 17.32
#